data_fcb607b700e1f810f44436cab19a9f0b
#
_entry.id   fcb607b700e1f810f44436cab19a9f0b
#
_cell.length_a   1.000
_cell.length_b   1.000
_cell.length_c   1.000
_cell.angle_alpha   90.00
_cell.angle_beta   90.00
_cell.angle_gamma   90.00
#
_symmetry.space_group_name_H-M   'P 1'
#
loop_
_entity.id
_entity.type
_entity.pdbx_description
1 polymer ?
#
loop_
_entity_poly.entity_id
_entity_poly.type
_entity_poly.pdbx_seq_one_letter_code
_entity_poly.pdbx_strand_id
1 'polypeptide(L)'
;MAALETPICDFGWNAPNFNLLGTDNQSYQFDDIKGTKGTLVMFICNHCPYVKSVIGRIVEDCNLIKDKGIGIIAIMSNDVNDPKYGAEDSFENMKLFAKNNNCLLYTSDAADD
;
A
#
# COMPACT_ATOMS: atom_id res chain seq x y z
N MET A 1 4.81 -4.97 17.57
CA MET A 1 4.96 -5.68 16.29
C MET A 1 6.21 -6.54 16.32
N ALA A 2 6.10 -7.79 15.96
CA ALA A 2 7.25 -8.67 15.87
C ALA A 2 7.95 -8.45 14.52
N ALA A 3 9.27 -8.40 14.54
CA ALA A 3 10.05 -8.36 13.31
C ALA A 3 10.25 -9.79 12.81
N LEU A 4 9.88 -10.03 11.58
CA LEU A 4 10.02 -11.33 10.94
C LEU A 4 11.06 -11.26 9.83
N GLU A 5 11.73 -12.37 9.58
CA GLU A 5 12.68 -12.42 8.49
C GLU A 5 11.97 -12.40 7.14
N THR A 6 12.57 -11.69 6.20
CA THR A 6 12.06 -11.65 4.83
C THR A 6 12.32 -12.96 4.12
N PRO A 7 11.33 -13.56 3.43
CA PRO A 7 11.59 -14.73 2.61
C PRO A 7 12.62 -14.45 1.52
N ILE A 8 13.21 -15.52 0.99
CA ILE A 8 14.13 -15.40 -0.14
C ILE A 8 13.38 -14.84 -1.34
N CYS A 9 13.96 -13.82 -1.97
CA CYS A 9 13.35 -13.21 -3.16
C CYS A 9 13.47 -14.15 -4.37
N ASP A 10 12.37 -14.26 -5.11
CA ASP A 10 12.32 -14.99 -6.37
C ASP A 10 12.31 -13.99 -7.52
N PHE A 11 13.49 -13.50 -7.85
CA PHE A 11 13.64 -12.52 -8.93
C PHE A 11 13.18 -13.11 -10.26
N GLY A 12 12.43 -12.35 -11.02
CA GLY A 12 11.84 -12.80 -12.27
C GLY A 12 10.46 -13.42 -12.12
N TRP A 13 9.97 -13.60 -10.89
CA TRP A 13 8.60 -14.06 -10.67
C TRP A 13 7.60 -12.99 -11.11
N ASN A 14 6.65 -13.40 -11.93
CA ASN A 14 5.63 -12.46 -12.40
C ASN A 14 4.64 -12.13 -11.31
N ALA A 15 4.39 -10.84 -11.11
CA ALA A 15 3.41 -10.40 -10.12
C ALA A 15 2.01 -10.91 -10.52
N PRO A 16 1.28 -11.54 -9.59
CA PRO A 16 -0.09 -11.95 -9.87
C PRO A 16 -0.99 -10.72 -10.01
N ASN A 17 -2.06 -10.88 -10.77
CA ASN A 17 -3.07 -9.84 -10.85
C ASN A 17 -3.82 -9.75 -9.51
N PHE A 18 -4.40 -8.58 -9.26
CA PHE A 18 -5.20 -8.34 -8.07
C PHE A 18 -6.38 -7.44 -8.39
N ASN A 19 -7.30 -7.36 -7.47
CA ASN A 19 -8.44 -6.45 -7.54
C ASN A 19 -8.67 -5.91 -6.13
N LEU A 20 -8.25 -4.67 -5.89
CA LEU A 20 -8.20 -4.08 -4.55
C LEU A 20 -9.03 -2.81 -4.50
N LEU A 21 -9.67 -2.58 -3.35
CA LEU A 21 -10.45 -1.38 -3.12
C LEU A 21 -9.56 -0.25 -2.60
N GLY A 22 -9.52 0.85 -3.32
CA GLY A 22 -8.76 2.04 -2.93
C GLY A 22 -9.52 2.93 -1.95
N THR A 23 -8.78 3.78 -1.27
CA THR A 23 -9.38 4.74 -0.32
C THR A 23 -10.26 5.80 -1.01
N ASP A 24 -10.21 5.87 -2.32
CA ASP A 24 -11.10 6.69 -3.15
C ASP A 24 -12.40 5.95 -3.52
N ASN A 25 -12.62 4.76 -2.96
CA ASN A 25 -13.77 3.88 -3.20
C ASN A 25 -13.82 3.29 -4.62
N GLN A 26 -12.71 3.30 -5.34
CA GLN A 26 -12.61 2.67 -6.65
C GLN A 26 -11.79 1.39 -6.55
N SER A 27 -12.09 0.42 -7.42
CA SER A 27 -11.36 -0.84 -7.49
C SER A 27 -10.21 -0.72 -8.47
N TYR A 28 -9.06 -1.32 -8.11
CA TYR A 28 -7.84 -1.28 -8.91
C TYR A 28 -7.31 -2.68 -9.18
N GLN A 29 -6.97 -2.94 -10.42
CA GLN A 29 -6.25 -4.13 -10.85
C GLN A 29 -4.81 -3.73 -11.20
N PHE A 30 -3.94 -4.73 -11.35
CA PHE A 30 -2.54 -4.47 -11.68
C PHE A 30 -2.40 -3.64 -12.95
N ASP A 31 -3.19 -3.96 -13.99
CA ASP A 31 -3.13 -3.25 -15.27
C ASP A 31 -3.53 -1.78 -15.15
N ASP A 32 -4.30 -1.42 -14.13
CA ASP A 32 -4.71 -0.02 -13.91
C ASP A 32 -3.58 0.83 -13.39
N ILE A 33 -2.59 0.23 -12.72
CA ILE A 33 -1.57 0.98 -11.98
C ILE A 33 -0.15 0.75 -12.51
N LYS A 34 0.04 -0.23 -13.38
CA LYS A 34 1.40 -0.53 -13.83
C LYS A 34 1.97 0.62 -14.65
N GLY A 35 3.23 0.92 -14.43
CA GLY A 35 3.95 1.93 -15.19
C GLY A 35 4.61 1.35 -16.42
N THR A 36 4.93 2.23 -17.37
CA THR A 36 5.59 1.81 -18.62
C THR A 36 7.04 1.37 -18.39
N LYS A 37 7.69 1.88 -17.35
CA LYS A 37 9.08 1.56 -17.03
C LYS A 37 9.22 0.69 -15.78
N GLY A 38 8.18 0.56 -15.00
CA GLY A 38 8.21 -0.24 -13.80
C GLY A 38 7.06 0.12 -12.87
N THR A 39 6.92 -0.64 -11.80
CA THR A 39 5.84 -0.44 -10.83
C THR A 39 6.39 -0.69 -9.44
N LEU A 40 6.12 0.24 -8.52
CA LEU A 40 6.46 0.11 -7.12
C LEU A 40 5.22 -0.32 -6.35
N VAL A 41 5.31 -1.50 -5.72
CA VAL A 41 4.26 -2.01 -4.84
C VAL A 41 4.79 -1.97 -3.42
N MET A 42 4.05 -1.32 -2.52
CA MET A 42 4.45 -1.20 -1.13
C MET A 42 3.37 -1.79 -0.23
N PHE A 43 3.77 -2.62 0.72
CA PHE A 43 2.88 -3.12 1.76
C PHE A 43 3.10 -2.29 3.01
N ILE A 44 2.13 -1.47 3.37
CA ILE A 44 2.21 -0.58 4.53
C ILE A 44 0.92 -0.69 5.35
N CYS A 45 0.94 -0.13 6.55
CA CYS A 45 -0.25 -0.09 7.41
C CYS A 45 -0.34 1.25 8.12
N ASN A 46 -1.50 1.52 8.72
CA ASN A 46 -1.74 2.81 9.37
C ASN A 46 -1.05 2.94 10.72
N HIS A 47 -0.86 1.83 11.43
CA HIS A 47 -0.41 1.87 12.82
C HIS A 47 1.11 1.75 13.00
N CYS A 48 1.83 1.29 11.98
CA CYS A 48 3.26 1.00 12.09
C CYS A 48 4.06 2.28 12.32
N PRO A 49 4.79 2.41 13.44
CA PRO A 49 5.57 3.62 13.71
C PRO A 49 6.69 3.83 12.69
N TYR A 50 7.23 2.76 12.12
CA TYR A 50 8.26 2.86 11.08
C TYR A 50 7.68 3.49 9.81
N VAL A 51 6.47 3.10 9.43
CA VAL A 51 5.77 3.71 8.28
C VAL A 51 5.48 5.18 8.58
N LYS A 52 4.93 5.47 9.76
CA LYS A 52 4.59 6.85 10.14
C LYS A 52 5.79 7.78 10.10
N SER A 53 6.97 7.27 10.46
CA SER A 53 8.17 8.09 10.49
C SER A 53 8.73 8.43 9.11
N VAL A 54 8.41 7.64 8.07
CA VAL A 54 8.98 7.82 6.74
C VAL A 54 7.94 8.15 5.66
N ILE A 55 6.64 8.11 6.00
CA ILE A 55 5.59 8.22 4.98
C ILE A 55 5.64 9.54 4.21
N GLY A 56 6.01 10.63 4.85
CA GLY A 56 6.15 11.91 4.18
C GLY A 56 7.19 11.89 3.08
N ARG A 57 8.33 11.26 3.35
CA ARG A 57 9.41 11.09 2.37
C ARG A 57 9.01 10.12 1.26
N ILE A 58 8.30 9.04 1.61
CA ILE A 58 7.80 8.08 0.63
C ILE A 58 6.87 8.78 -0.35
N VAL A 59 5.91 9.56 0.14
CA VAL A 59 4.96 10.29 -0.71
C VAL A 59 5.69 11.26 -1.62
N GLU A 60 6.65 12.01 -1.08
CA GLU A 60 7.43 12.97 -1.85
C GLU A 60 8.22 12.29 -2.97
N ASP A 61 8.91 11.20 -2.64
CA ASP A 61 9.69 10.45 -3.63
C ASP A 61 8.79 9.79 -4.68
N CYS A 62 7.64 9.26 -4.27
CA CYS A 62 6.67 8.68 -5.20
C CYS A 62 6.14 9.70 -6.18
N ASN A 63 5.87 10.91 -5.72
CA ASN A 63 5.41 11.99 -6.61
C ASN A 63 6.47 12.39 -7.63
N LEU A 64 7.74 12.24 -7.27
CA LEU A 64 8.84 12.51 -8.21
C LEU A 64 8.95 11.44 -9.29
N ILE A 65 8.82 10.17 -8.92
CA ILE A 65 9.09 9.07 -9.87
C ILE A 65 7.88 8.69 -10.73
N LYS A 66 6.66 9.00 -10.30
CA LYS A 66 5.47 8.63 -11.09
C LYS A 66 5.44 9.32 -12.45
N ASP A 67 6.01 10.51 -12.55
CA ASP A 67 6.10 11.22 -13.82
C ASP A 67 7.17 10.64 -14.75
N LYS A 68 7.92 9.66 -14.26
CA LYS A 68 9.00 9.00 -15.03
C LYS A 68 8.59 7.62 -15.53
N GLY A 69 7.31 7.32 -15.56
CA GLY A 69 6.80 6.05 -16.06
C GLY A 69 6.76 4.95 -15.01
N ILE A 70 6.81 5.29 -13.72
CA ILE A 70 6.72 4.32 -12.64
C ILE A 70 5.31 4.36 -12.05
N GLY A 71 4.61 3.23 -12.12
CA GLY A 71 3.34 3.07 -11.43
C GLY A 71 3.57 2.84 -9.94
N ILE A 72 2.64 3.28 -9.09
CA ILE A 72 2.81 3.21 -7.64
C ILE A 72 1.51 2.80 -7.00
N ILE A 73 1.58 1.82 -6.09
CA ILE A 73 0.45 1.41 -5.28
C ILE A 73 0.93 1.03 -3.88
N ALA A 74 0.18 1.44 -2.88
CA ALA A 74 0.37 0.99 -1.50
C ALA A 74 -0.79 0.06 -1.14
N ILE A 75 -0.47 -1.04 -0.48
CA ILE A 75 -1.45 -2.08 -0.13
C ILE A 75 -1.39 -2.30 1.38
N MET A 76 -2.54 -2.20 2.03
CA MET A 76 -2.68 -2.54 3.45
C MET A 76 -3.26 -3.95 3.54
N SER A 77 -2.46 -4.90 4.00
CA SER A 77 -2.82 -6.32 4.06
C SER A 77 -2.95 -6.85 5.48
N ASN A 78 -2.91 -5.98 6.48
CA ASN A 78 -3.06 -6.40 7.86
C ASN A 78 -4.50 -6.80 8.18
N ASP A 79 -4.65 -7.70 9.15
CA ASP A 79 -5.95 -8.16 9.60
C ASP A 79 -6.64 -7.07 10.40
N VAL A 80 -7.74 -6.53 9.86
CA VAL A 80 -8.51 -5.48 10.53
C VAL A 80 -9.32 -6.01 11.72
N ASN A 81 -9.41 -7.31 11.85
CA ASN A 81 -10.08 -7.96 12.98
C ASN A 81 -9.12 -8.35 14.10
N ASP A 82 -7.84 -8.04 13.95
CA ASP A 82 -6.85 -8.25 15.01
C ASP A 82 -7.26 -7.45 16.24
N PRO A 83 -7.38 -8.10 17.43
CA PRO A 83 -7.86 -7.40 18.63
C PRO A 83 -6.92 -6.29 19.12
N LYS A 84 -5.65 -6.33 18.74
CA LYS A 84 -4.66 -5.36 19.21
C LYS A 84 -4.50 -4.18 18.26
N TYR A 85 -4.42 -4.43 16.95
CA TYR A 85 -4.08 -3.38 15.98
C TYR A 85 -5.10 -3.21 14.86
N GLY A 86 -6.06 -4.12 14.75
CA GLY A 86 -6.97 -4.14 13.62
C GLY A 86 -7.77 -2.85 13.45
N ALA A 87 -8.21 -2.28 14.56
CA ALA A 87 -9.01 -1.04 14.52
C ALA A 87 -8.22 0.13 13.93
N GLU A 88 -6.90 0.18 14.18
CA GLU A 88 -6.06 1.24 13.65
C GLU A 88 -5.87 1.10 12.13
N ASP A 89 -5.97 -0.11 11.61
CA ASP A 89 -5.81 -0.42 10.19
C ASP A 89 -7.14 -0.52 9.45
N SER A 90 -8.25 -0.06 10.05
CA SER A 90 -9.54 -0.05 9.40
C SER A 90 -9.53 0.76 8.12
N PHE A 91 -10.47 0.46 7.22
CA PHE A 91 -10.58 1.18 5.95
C PHE A 91 -10.86 2.68 6.16
N GLU A 92 -11.66 3.01 7.17
CA GLU A 92 -11.92 4.41 7.51
C GLU A 92 -10.64 5.13 7.95
N ASN A 93 -9.81 4.47 8.74
CA ASN A 93 -8.52 5.04 9.14
C ASN A 93 -7.53 5.09 7.97
N MET A 94 -7.61 4.16 7.02
CA MET A 94 -6.83 4.25 5.78
C MET A 94 -7.17 5.51 4.99
N LYS A 95 -8.45 5.86 4.90
CA LYS A 95 -8.89 7.09 4.23
C LYS A 95 -8.30 8.33 4.87
N LEU A 96 -8.30 8.36 6.22
CA LEU A 96 -7.69 9.47 6.96
C LEU A 96 -6.19 9.52 6.75
N PHE A 97 -5.53 8.37 6.77
CA PHE A 97 -4.09 8.28 6.57
C PHE A 97 -3.69 8.80 5.19
N ALA A 98 -4.41 8.39 4.14
CA ALA A 98 -4.15 8.85 2.79
C ALA A 98 -4.36 10.36 2.66
N LYS A 99 -5.44 10.87 3.26
CA LYS A 99 -5.76 12.30 3.24
C LYS A 99 -4.68 13.11 3.94
N ASN A 100 -4.24 12.66 5.11
CA ASN A 100 -3.27 13.39 5.93
C ASN A 100 -1.86 13.36 5.34
N ASN A 101 -1.58 12.42 4.44
CA ASN A 101 -0.25 12.25 3.83
C ASN A 101 -0.24 12.52 2.33
N ASN A 102 -1.20 13.31 1.84
CA ASN A 102 -1.24 13.81 0.45
C ASN A 102 -1.27 12.71 -0.61
N CYS A 103 -2.07 11.66 -0.36
CA CYS A 103 -2.62 10.86 -1.44
C CYS A 103 -1.65 9.98 -2.23
N LEU A 104 -1.05 9.02 -1.58
CA LEU A 104 -0.68 7.80 -2.28
C LEU A 104 -1.95 7.07 -2.70
N LEU A 105 -1.88 6.30 -3.79
CA LEU A 105 -2.91 5.33 -4.07
C LEU A 105 -2.82 4.23 -3.00
N TYR A 106 -3.73 4.25 -2.07
CA TYR A 106 -3.74 3.35 -0.91
C TYR A 106 -4.94 2.42 -1.02
N THR A 107 -4.68 1.13 -0.99
CA THR A 107 -5.70 0.10 -1.22
C THR A 107 -5.72 -0.91 -0.08
N SER A 108 -6.84 -1.61 0.08
CA SER A 108 -6.99 -2.63 1.09
C SER A 108 -7.04 -4.02 0.47
N ASP A 109 -6.20 -4.92 0.99
CA ASP A 109 -6.23 -6.34 0.68
C ASP A 109 -7.04 -7.13 1.70
N ALA A 110 -7.56 -6.46 2.73
CA ALA A 110 -8.38 -7.10 3.76
C ALA A 110 -9.81 -7.35 3.30
N ALA A 111 -10.11 -7.09 2.05
CA ALA A 111 -11.46 -7.20 1.50
C ALA A 111 -11.93 -8.64 1.30
N ASP A 112 -11.08 -9.59 1.52
CA ASP A 112 -11.41 -11.00 1.45
C ASP A 112 -12.17 -11.51 2.68
N ASP A 113 -12.26 -10.72 3.69
CA ASP A 113 -12.99 -11.03 4.90
C ASP A 113 -14.51 -10.89 4.74
#